data_ba4161d74b3e342b6245785f0fb8276b
#
_entry.id   ba4161d74b3e342b6245785f0fb8276b
#
_cell.length_a   1.000
_cell.length_b   1.000
_cell.length_c   1.000
_cell.angle_alpha   90.00
_cell.angle_beta   90.00
_cell.angle_gamma   90.00
#
_symmetry.space_group_name_H-M   'P 1'
#
loop_
_entity.id
_entity.type
_entity.pdbx_description
1 polymer ?
#
loop_
_entity_poly.entity_id
_entity_poly.type
_entity_poly.pdbx_seq_one_letter_code
_entity_poly.pdbx_strand_id
1 'polypeptide(L)'
;MLAIFLAPVYILANVFTAYWLLRWMKEVHPLFRHPAVLGVILVLYAFFALSLLTSFLIKRDPVHRILKVISNCWLGMYLYFLGFTAILVLLRFIFAHTALTKTWLYSPMGLKAVGLGAILFVTGMCIYGMVHAVHIYTTRYEVPSKKDAHLKIALVADLHLGYSIGSHQMEEMVEKINAEEPDVVVIAGDIFDNEYDAIYEPDRVADLLAGLKSRYGTYACYGNHDLDAVSYTHLTLPTT
;
A
#
# COMPACT_ATOMS: atom_id res chain seq x y z
N MET A 1 11.51 16.86 3.88
CA MET A 1 11.86 17.29 5.26
C MET A 1 11.05 16.56 6.32
N LEU A 2 9.74 16.39 6.19
CA LEU A 2 8.90 15.70 7.20
C LEU A 2 9.37 14.27 7.52
N ALA A 3 9.81 13.50 6.52
CA ALA A 3 10.29 12.13 6.69
C ALA A 3 11.51 12.01 7.64
N ILE A 4 12.39 13.02 7.68
CA ILE A 4 13.56 13.01 8.57
C ILE A 4 13.12 13.18 10.02
N PHE A 5 12.11 14.00 10.29
CA PHE A 5 11.56 14.19 11.64
C PHE A 5 10.76 12.97 12.11
N LEU A 6 10.14 12.22 11.21
CA LEU A 6 9.37 11.02 11.54
C LEU A 6 10.26 9.78 11.71
N ALA A 7 11.48 9.76 11.15
CA ALA A 7 12.37 8.61 11.22
C ALA A 7 12.68 8.15 12.67
N PRO A 8 13.00 9.04 13.65
CA PRO A 8 13.22 8.61 15.03
C PRO A 8 11.98 7.97 15.66
N VAL A 9 10.79 8.52 15.39
CA VAL A 9 9.51 7.99 15.90
C VAL A 9 9.26 6.61 15.30
N TYR A 10 9.48 6.43 14.00
CA TYR A 10 9.38 5.16 13.31
C TYR A 10 10.34 4.10 13.88
N ILE A 11 11.60 4.47 14.13
CA ILE A 11 12.62 3.57 14.72
C ILE A 11 12.19 3.16 16.14
N LEU A 12 11.80 4.11 16.97
CA LEU A 12 11.37 3.82 18.36
C LEU A 12 10.14 2.91 18.38
N ALA A 13 9.15 3.17 17.51
CA ALA A 13 7.97 2.34 17.39
C ALA A 13 8.34 0.90 16.94
N ASN A 14 9.27 0.74 15.98
CA ASN A 14 9.76 -0.58 15.56
C ASN A 14 10.53 -1.29 16.68
N VAL A 15 11.37 -0.60 17.45
CA VAL A 15 12.08 -1.18 18.62
C VAL A 15 11.06 -1.67 19.64
N PHE A 16 10.04 -0.88 19.95
CA PHE A 16 8.97 -1.27 20.87
C PHE A 16 8.22 -2.52 20.37
N THR A 17 7.85 -2.52 19.09
CA THR A 17 7.14 -3.65 18.46
C THR A 17 8.01 -4.92 18.46
N ALA A 18 9.29 -4.82 18.10
CA ALA A 18 10.23 -5.93 18.14
C ALA A 18 10.37 -6.51 19.56
N TYR A 19 10.54 -5.63 20.56
CA TYR A 19 10.61 -6.04 21.96
C TYR A 19 9.35 -6.83 22.39
N TRP A 20 8.16 -6.30 22.05
CA TRP A 20 6.89 -6.94 22.38
C TRP A 20 6.74 -8.29 21.68
N LEU A 21 7.05 -8.35 20.38
CA LEU A 21 6.97 -9.56 19.56
C LEU A 21 7.90 -10.65 20.09
N LEU A 22 9.18 -10.33 20.35
CA LEU A 22 10.16 -11.28 20.87
C LEU A 22 9.78 -11.80 22.26
N ARG A 23 9.24 -10.92 23.11
CA ARG A 23 8.72 -11.33 24.43
C ARG A 23 7.56 -12.30 24.30
N TRP A 24 6.60 -12.00 23.45
CA TRP A 24 5.45 -12.86 23.17
C TRP A 24 5.88 -14.22 22.61
N MET A 25 6.79 -14.25 21.64
CA MET A 25 7.28 -15.49 21.02
C MET A 25 7.92 -16.44 22.05
N LYS A 26 8.68 -15.91 23.01
CA LYS A 26 9.28 -16.70 24.10
C LYS A 26 8.24 -17.42 24.99
N GLU A 27 7.04 -16.85 25.11
CA GLU A 27 5.92 -17.46 25.84
C GLU A 27 5.17 -18.47 24.99
N VAL A 28 5.16 -18.34 23.65
CA VAL A 28 4.46 -19.25 22.74
C VAL A 28 5.12 -20.62 22.70
N HIS A 29 6.44 -20.67 22.45
CA HIS A 29 7.15 -21.94 22.31
C HIS A 29 8.61 -21.87 22.80
N PRO A 30 9.12 -22.91 23.48
CA PRO A 30 10.49 -22.94 23.98
C PRO A 30 11.59 -22.69 22.94
N LEU A 31 11.38 -23.07 21.67
CA LEU A 31 12.30 -22.82 20.56
C LEU A 31 12.71 -21.35 20.47
N PHE A 32 11.75 -20.44 20.70
CA PHE A 32 11.99 -19.00 20.66
C PHE A 32 12.75 -18.43 21.88
N ARG A 33 13.18 -19.30 22.80
CA ARG A 33 14.12 -18.93 23.89
C ARG A 33 15.59 -19.15 23.49
N HIS A 34 15.81 -19.88 22.39
CA HIS A 34 17.17 -20.13 21.89
C HIS A 34 17.77 -18.86 21.27
N PRO A 35 18.95 -18.40 21.70
CA PRO A 35 19.52 -17.11 21.29
C PRO A 35 19.76 -17.02 19.77
N ALA A 36 20.17 -18.10 19.12
CA ALA A 36 20.37 -18.10 17.67
C ALA A 36 19.05 -17.91 16.89
N VAL A 37 17.94 -18.53 17.36
CA VAL A 37 16.62 -18.36 16.75
C VAL A 37 16.14 -16.92 16.90
N LEU A 38 16.28 -16.34 18.10
CA LEU A 38 15.96 -14.94 18.34
C LEU A 38 16.82 -13.99 17.50
N GLY A 39 18.11 -14.31 17.36
CA GLY A 39 19.03 -13.54 16.52
C GLY A 39 18.59 -13.52 15.06
N VAL A 40 18.23 -14.68 14.49
CA VAL A 40 17.72 -14.76 13.10
C VAL A 40 16.43 -13.96 12.94
N ILE A 41 15.48 -14.10 13.86
CA ILE A 41 14.22 -13.36 13.83
C ILE A 41 14.47 -11.85 13.91
N LEU A 42 15.36 -11.42 14.79
CA LEU A 42 15.70 -10.00 14.94
C LEU A 42 16.36 -9.43 13.67
N VAL A 43 17.26 -10.19 13.05
CA VAL A 43 17.91 -9.79 11.79
C VAL A 43 16.89 -9.67 10.67
N LEU A 44 15.98 -10.64 10.52
CA LEU A 44 14.89 -10.58 9.52
C LEU A 44 13.96 -9.40 9.80
N TYR A 45 13.53 -9.21 11.04
CA TYR A 45 12.72 -8.07 11.43
C TYR A 45 13.41 -6.75 11.10
N ALA A 46 14.68 -6.60 11.48
CA ALA A 46 15.46 -5.40 11.20
C ALA A 46 15.62 -5.14 9.70
N PHE A 47 15.80 -6.18 8.88
CA PHE A 47 15.86 -6.07 7.42
C PHE A 47 14.58 -5.43 6.87
N PHE A 48 13.40 -5.95 7.25
CA PHE A 48 12.13 -5.40 6.81
C PHE A 48 11.88 -4.00 7.37
N ALA A 49 12.14 -3.79 8.65
CA ALA A 49 11.95 -2.48 9.30
C ALA A 49 12.86 -1.39 8.72
N LEU A 50 14.10 -1.74 8.38
CA LEU A 50 15.04 -0.79 7.80
C LEU A 50 14.87 -0.63 6.28
N SER A 51 14.11 -1.49 5.60
CA SER A 51 13.87 -1.40 4.16
C SER A 51 13.34 -0.03 3.74
N LEU A 52 12.48 0.58 4.57
CA LEU A 52 11.98 1.94 4.33
C LEU A 52 13.11 2.97 4.28
N LEU A 53 14.02 2.93 5.24
CA LEU A 53 15.14 3.88 5.31
C LEU A 53 16.19 3.60 4.23
N THR A 54 16.51 2.32 3.99
CA THR A 54 17.51 1.92 2.99
C THR A 54 17.03 2.20 1.57
N SER A 55 15.71 2.15 1.29
CA SER A 55 15.15 2.51 -0.02
C SER A 55 15.37 3.99 -0.37
N PHE A 56 15.50 4.89 0.61
CA PHE A 56 15.87 6.29 0.37
C PHE A 56 17.36 6.47 0.08
N LEU A 57 18.22 5.58 0.60
CA LEU A 57 19.67 5.68 0.44
C LEU A 57 20.18 4.99 -0.82
N ILE A 58 19.58 3.86 -1.18
CA ILE A 58 20.00 3.06 -2.33
C ILE A 58 19.10 3.41 -3.51
N LYS A 59 19.63 4.19 -4.47
CA LYS A 59 18.91 4.66 -5.66
C LYS A 59 19.25 3.86 -6.93
N ARG A 60 19.96 2.73 -6.79
CA ARG A 60 20.43 1.93 -7.93
C ARG A 60 19.48 0.76 -8.21
N ASP A 61 18.89 0.74 -9.38
CA ASP A 61 18.09 -0.39 -9.86
C ASP A 61 18.97 -1.62 -10.18
N PRO A 62 18.44 -2.85 -10.01
CA PRO A 62 17.07 -3.21 -9.57
C PRO A 62 16.87 -3.21 -8.05
N VAL A 63 17.93 -2.95 -7.26
CA VAL A 63 17.88 -3.03 -5.80
C VAL A 63 16.91 -2.00 -5.20
N HIS A 64 16.92 -0.78 -5.76
CA HIS A 64 16.01 0.28 -5.33
C HIS A 64 14.54 -0.15 -5.48
N ARG A 65 14.15 -0.65 -6.63
CA ARG A 65 12.78 -1.15 -6.90
C ARG A 65 12.36 -2.24 -5.92
N ILE A 66 13.21 -3.24 -5.69
CA ILE A 66 12.94 -4.33 -4.74
C ILE A 66 12.73 -3.77 -3.33
N LEU A 67 13.62 -2.88 -2.87
CA LEU A 67 13.51 -2.26 -1.55
C LEU A 67 12.24 -1.41 -1.41
N LYS A 68 11.84 -0.68 -2.46
CA LYS A 68 10.59 0.10 -2.46
C LYS A 68 9.37 -0.80 -2.31
N VAL A 69 9.26 -1.86 -3.09
CA VAL A 69 8.15 -2.82 -2.97
C VAL A 69 8.11 -3.44 -1.57
N ILE A 70 9.26 -3.92 -1.07
CA ILE A 70 9.36 -4.49 0.29
C ILE A 70 8.94 -3.46 1.33
N SER A 71 9.43 -2.22 1.24
CA SER A 71 9.14 -1.18 2.22
C SER A 71 7.67 -0.75 2.22
N ASN A 72 7.03 -0.69 1.06
CA ASN A 72 5.61 -0.36 0.94
C ASN A 72 4.74 -1.46 1.58
N CYS A 73 5.03 -2.73 1.26
CA CYS A 73 4.34 -3.86 1.90
C CYS A 73 4.58 -3.89 3.42
N TRP A 74 5.83 -3.69 3.85
CA TRP A 74 6.18 -3.65 5.26
C TRP A 74 5.44 -2.53 6.00
N LEU A 75 5.46 -1.31 5.46
CA LEU A 75 4.83 -0.16 6.09
C LEU A 75 3.33 -0.38 6.29
N GLY A 76 2.63 -0.89 5.26
CA GLY A 76 1.21 -1.22 5.36
C GLY A 76 0.93 -2.27 6.44
N MET A 77 1.65 -3.39 6.42
CA MET A 77 1.54 -4.44 7.43
C MET A 77 1.88 -3.94 8.84
N TYR A 78 2.93 -3.13 8.95
CA TYR A 78 3.40 -2.59 10.21
C TYR A 78 2.38 -1.63 10.86
N LEU A 79 1.72 -0.78 10.07
CA LEU A 79 0.69 0.13 10.57
C LEU A 79 -0.51 -0.63 11.16
N TYR A 80 -0.97 -1.69 10.52
CA TYR A 80 -2.02 -2.56 11.08
C TYR A 80 -1.57 -3.21 12.39
N PHE A 81 -0.33 -3.73 12.42
CA PHE A 81 0.22 -4.36 13.62
C PHE A 81 0.39 -3.36 14.77
N LEU A 82 0.88 -2.16 14.48
CA LEU A 82 1.03 -1.09 15.46
C LEU A 82 -0.33 -0.64 16.01
N GLY A 83 -1.31 -0.42 15.15
CA GLY A 83 -2.68 -0.06 15.56
C GLY A 83 -3.31 -1.14 16.43
N PHE A 84 -3.20 -2.41 16.05
CA PHE A 84 -3.69 -3.52 16.85
C PHE A 84 -3.01 -3.60 18.22
N THR A 85 -1.67 -3.45 18.24
CA THR A 85 -0.89 -3.47 19.49
C THR A 85 -1.28 -2.30 20.39
N ALA A 86 -1.48 -1.10 19.83
CA ALA A 86 -1.93 0.08 20.59
C ALA A 86 -3.30 -0.15 21.23
N ILE A 87 -4.26 -0.72 20.49
CA ILE A 87 -5.57 -1.09 21.02
C ILE A 87 -5.45 -2.10 22.16
N LEU A 88 -4.61 -3.13 22.01
CA LEU A 88 -4.40 -4.12 23.05
C LEU A 88 -3.80 -3.52 24.32
N VAL A 89 -2.81 -2.63 24.17
CA VAL A 89 -2.21 -1.94 25.31
C VAL A 89 -3.24 -1.08 26.03
N LEU A 90 -4.06 -0.34 25.28
CA LEU A 90 -5.15 0.48 25.83
C LEU A 90 -6.18 -0.37 26.57
N LEU A 91 -6.65 -1.48 25.96
CA LEU A 91 -7.60 -2.39 26.59
C LEU A 91 -7.03 -2.99 27.89
N ARG A 92 -5.76 -3.41 27.86
CA ARG A 92 -5.09 -3.90 29.08
C ARG A 92 -4.98 -2.84 30.17
N PHE A 93 -4.69 -1.59 29.80
CA PHE A 93 -4.67 -0.47 30.73
C PHE A 93 -6.05 -0.26 31.36
N ILE A 94 -7.11 -0.19 30.57
CA ILE A 94 -8.49 -0.05 31.05
C ILE A 94 -8.85 -1.21 31.98
N PHE A 95 -8.58 -2.45 31.57
CA PHE A 95 -8.92 -3.64 32.39
C PHE A 95 -8.09 -3.75 33.67
N ALA A 96 -6.86 -3.25 33.68
CA ALA A 96 -6.04 -3.21 34.89
C ALA A 96 -6.64 -2.35 36.01
N HIS A 97 -7.47 -1.36 35.64
CA HIS A 97 -8.11 -0.44 36.58
C HIS A 97 -9.58 -0.81 36.86
N THR A 98 -10.01 -1.98 36.42
CA THR A 98 -11.37 -2.49 36.64
C THR A 98 -11.34 -3.85 37.33
N ALA A 99 -12.50 -4.32 37.80
CA ALA A 99 -12.64 -5.66 38.41
C ALA A 99 -12.33 -6.83 37.42
N LEU A 100 -12.09 -6.49 36.14
CA LEU A 100 -11.77 -7.45 35.07
C LEU A 100 -10.30 -7.87 35.04
N THR A 101 -9.45 -7.40 35.96
CA THR A 101 -8.03 -7.77 36.05
C THR A 101 -7.77 -9.29 36.17
N LYS A 102 -8.75 -10.03 36.67
CA LYS A 102 -8.67 -11.51 36.79
C LYS A 102 -9.17 -12.24 35.55
N THR A 103 -9.35 -11.54 34.42
CA THR A 103 -9.85 -12.16 33.21
C THR A 103 -8.81 -13.08 32.56
N TRP A 104 -9.29 -14.03 31.75
CA TRP A 104 -8.50 -14.93 30.95
C TRP A 104 -7.42 -14.20 30.09
N LEU A 105 -7.68 -12.94 29.68
CA LEU A 105 -6.73 -12.10 28.92
C LEU A 105 -5.36 -11.90 29.57
N TYR A 106 -5.26 -12.02 30.90
CA TYR A 106 -4.00 -11.91 31.64
C TYR A 106 -3.33 -13.26 31.89
N SER A 107 -4.00 -14.37 31.59
CA SER A 107 -3.41 -15.70 31.68
C SER A 107 -2.35 -15.91 30.58
N PRO A 108 -1.35 -16.78 30.79
CA PRO A 108 -0.38 -17.14 29.75
C PRO A 108 -1.04 -17.64 28.46
N MET A 109 -2.17 -18.35 28.58
CA MET A 109 -2.94 -18.85 27.43
C MET A 109 -3.65 -17.72 26.71
N GLY A 110 -4.24 -16.76 27.43
CA GLY A 110 -4.87 -15.59 26.88
C GLY A 110 -3.87 -14.71 26.11
N LEU A 111 -2.68 -14.51 26.67
CA LEU A 111 -1.61 -13.77 25.99
C LEU A 111 -1.17 -14.43 24.68
N LYS A 112 -1.04 -15.77 24.66
CA LYS A 112 -0.71 -16.53 23.45
C LYS A 112 -1.80 -16.39 22.39
N ALA A 113 -3.06 -16.55 22.78
CA ALA A 113 -4.20 -16.46 21.89
C ALA A 113 -4.39 -15.07 21.30
N VAL A 114 -4.22 -14.02 22.11
CA VAL A 114 -4.31 -12.63 21.65
C VAL A 114 -3.20 -12.30 20.63
N GLY A 115 -1.96 -12.71 20.89
CA GLY A 115 -0.87 -12.50 19.95
C GLY A 115 -1.04 -13.29 18.65
N LEU A 116 -1.51 -14.54 18.73
CA LEU A 116 -1.83 -15.32 17.53
C LEU A 116 -2.97 -14.67 16.75
N GLY A 117 -4.02 -14.21 17.43
CA GLY A 117 -5.14 -13.48 16.83
C GLY A 117 -4.68 -12.22 16.13
N ALA A 118 -3.73 -11.47 16.71
CA ALA A 118 -3.13 -10.30 16.09
C ALA A 118 -2.44 -10.65 14.76
N ILE A 119 -1.60 -11.70 14.77
CA ILE A 119 -0.88 -12.13 13.57
C ILE A 119 -1.86 -12.58 12.49
N LEU A 120 -2.84 -13.40 12.84
CA LEU A 120 -3.84 -13.89 11.87
C LEU A 120 -4.68 -12.74 11.30
N PHE A 121 -5.09 -11.79 12.15
CA PHE A 121 -5.84 -10.62 11.71
C PHE A 121 -5.03 -9.75 10.75
N VAL A 122 -3.79 -9.38 11.13
CA VAL A 122 -2.92 -8.54 10.29
C VAL A 122 -2.61 -9.25 8.97
N THR A 123 -2.24 -10.54 9.03
CA THR A 123 -1.96 -11.32 7.82
C THR A 123 -3.19 -11.40 6.91
N GLY A 124 -4.38 -11.68 7.48
CA GLY A 124 -5.63 -11.74 6.73
C GLY A 124 -5.98 -10.40 6.09
N MET A 125 -5.83 -9.28 6.81
CA MET A 125 -6.04 -7.93 6.28
C MET A 125 -5.05 -7.58 5.18
N CYS A 126 -3.79 -7.96 5.32
CA CYS A 126 -2.78 -7.72 4.28
C CYS A 126 -3.07 -8.53 3.02
N ILE A 127 -3.40 -9.83 3.15
CA ILE A 127 -3.77 -10.68 2.00
C ILE A 127 -5.03 -10.13 1.32
N TYR A 128 -6.06 -9.80 2.10
CA TYR A 128 -7.29 -9.20 1.56
C TYR A 128 -6.98 -7.89 0.81
N GLY A 129 -6.21 -6.98 1.41
CA GLY A 129 -5.84 -5.71 0.79
C GLY A 129 -5.03 -5.89 -0.49
N MET A 130 -4.05 -6.80 -0.49
CA MET A 130 -3.23 -7.10 -1.68
C MET A 130 -4.07 -7.69 -2.82
N VAL A 131 -4.95 -8.64 -2.52
CA VAL A 131 -5.85 -9.23 -3.52
C VAL A 131 -6.85 -8.19 -4.04
N HIS A 132 -7.40 -7.37 -3.14
CA HIS A 132 -8.41 -6.37 -3.52
C HIS A 132 -7.79 -5.20 -4.32
N ALA A 133 -6.58 -4.79 -3.98
CA ALA A 133 -5.90 -3.66 -4.63
C ALA A 133 -5.54 -3.91 -6.11
N VAL A 134 -5.41 -5.17 -6.52
CA VAL A 134 -5.09 -5.50 -7.93
C VAL A 134 -6.33 -5.68 -8.80
N HIS A 135 -7.53 -5.70 -8.22
CA HIS A 135 -8.77 -5.88 -8.98
C HIS A 135 -9.37 -4.54 -9.37
N ILE A 136 -9.67 -4.38 -10.64
CA ILE A 136 -10.35 -3.20 -11.18
C ILE A 136 -11.85 -3.51 -11.27
N TYR A 137 -12.67 -2.67 -10.64
CA TYR A 137 -14.13 -2.78 -10.63
C TYR A 137 -14.76 -1.67 -11.48
N THR A 138 -15.71 -2.04 -12.34
CA THR A 138 -16.53 -1.07 -13.06
C THR A 138 -17.76 -0.74 -12.25
N THR A 139 -17.92 0.52 -11.87
CA THR A 139 -19.13 1.02 -11.20
C THR A 139 -19.88 1.94 -12.15
N ARG A 140 -21.18 1.69 -12.34
CA ARG A 140 -22.03 2.48 -13.25
C ARG A 140 -22.93 3.42 -12.46
N TYR A 141 -22.98 4.68 -12.90
CA TYR A 141 -23.84 5.71 -12.35
C TYR A 141 -24.69 6.30 -13.48
N GLU A 142 -25.97 6.51 -13.23
CA GLU A 142 -26.85 7.26 -14.11
C GLU A 142 -27.05 8.67 -13.55
N VAL A 143 -26.66 9.67 -14.34
CA VAL A 143 -26.81 11.08 -13.97
C VAL A 143 -27.90 11.68 -14.83
N PRO A 144 -29.09 12.07 -14.29
CA PRO A 144 -30.14 12.65 -15.05
C PRO A 144 -29.72 14.01 -15.62
N SER A 145 -29.86 14.17 -16.95
CA SER A 145 -29.62 15.43 -17.65
C SER A 145 -30.92 16.15 -17.91
N LYS A 146 -30.92 17.49 -17.82
CA LYS A 146 -32.03 18.34 -18.23
C LYS A 146 -32.13 18.47 -19.76
N LYS A 147 -31.10 18.05 -20.49
CA LYS A 147 -31.04 18.03 -21.95
C LYS A 147 -31.28 16.60 -22.42
N ASP A 148 -31.89 16.43 -23.55
CA ASP A 148 -32.04 15.14 -24.22
C ASP A 148 -30.69 14.74 -24.84
N ALA A 149 -29.78 14.29 -23.96
CA ALA A 149 -28.44 13.89 -24.34
C ALA A 149 -28.10 12.57 -23.60
N HIS A 150 -27.78 11.55 -24.38
CA HIS A 150 -27.27 10.28 -23.90
C HIS A 150 -25.77 10.23 -24.19
N LEU A 151 -24.96 10.32 -23.15
CA LEU A 151 -23.50 10.28 -23.25
C LEU A 151 -22.96 9.27 -22.25
N LYS A 152 -22.19 8.30 -22.72
CA LYS A 152 -21.50 7.31 -21.90
C LYS A 152 -20.07 7.77 -21.67
N ILE A 153 -19.74 8.11 -20.44
CA ILE A 153 -18.41 8.58 -20.05
C ILE A 153 -17.73 7.52 -19.19
N ALA A 154 -16.55 7.07 -19.60
CA ALA A 154 -15.65 6.33 -18.74
C ALA A 154 -14.75 7.31 -17.99
N LEU A 155 -14.79 7.27 -16.67
CA LEU A 155 -13.97 8.12 -15.80
C LEU A 155 -13.01 7.26 -15.00
N VAL A 156 -11.74 7.60 -15.05
CA VAL A 156 -10.68 7.03 -14.19
C VAL A 156 -9.87 8.16 -13.57
N ALA A 157 -9.32 7.92 -12.38
CA ALA A 157 -8.44 8.83 -11.66
C ALA A 157 -7.44 8.02 -10.83
N ASP A 158 -6.40 8.68 -10.34
CA ASP A 158 -5.47 8.14 -9.34
C ASP A 158 -4.85 6.80 -9.78
N LEU A 159 -4.34 6.73 -11.01
CA LEU A 159 -3.70 5.51 -11.54
C LEU A 159 -2.38 5.20 -10.82
N HIS A 160 -1.65 6.23 -10.39
CA HIS A 160 -0.40 6.13 -9.64
C HIS A 160 0.58 5.09 -10.21
N LEU A 161 0.81 5.18 -11.53
CA LEU A 161 1.78 4.34 -12.22
C LEU A 161 3.17 4.50 -11.61
N GLY A 162 3.79 3.39 -11.22
CA GLY A 162 5.07 3.43 -10.53
C GLY A 162 5.56 2.06 -10.08
N TYR A 163 6.03 1.97 -8.83
CA TYR A 163 6.59 0.72 -8.31
C TYR A 163 5.54 -0.38 -8.07
N SER A 164 4.31 -0.01 -7.76
CA SER A 164 3.24 -0.94 -7.36
C SER A 164 2.22 -1.20 -8.45
N ILE A 165 1.94 -0.21 -9.29
CA ILE A 165 0.99 -0.29 -10.40
C ILE A 165 1.77 -0.19 -11.71
N GLY A 166 1.56 -1.14 -12.60
CA GLY A 166 2.31 -1.26 -13.85
C GLY A 166 1.44 -1.62 -15.06
N SER A 167 2.12 -2.13 -16.11
CA SER A 167 1.51 -2.44 -17.39
C SER A 167 0.36 -3.44 -17.30
N HIS A 168 0.40 -4.41 -16.37
CA HIS A 168 -0.66 -5.41 -16.22
C HIS A 168 -2.00 -4.81 -15.77
N GLN A 169 -1.97 -3.92 -14.76
CA GLN A 169 -3.19 -3.23 -14.32
C GLN A 169 -3.72 -2.27 -15.38
N MET A 170 -2.80 -1.63 -16.13
CA MET A 170 -3.19 -0.79 -17.27
C MET A 170 -3.88 -1.57 -18.37
N GLU A 171 -3.39 -2.77 -18.70
CA GLU A 171 -4.00 -3.65 -19.69
C GLU A 171 -5.43 -4.01 -19.29
N GLU A 172 -5.64 -4.47 -18.06
CA GLU A 172 -6.97 -4.78 -17.52
C GLU A 172 -7.90 -3.55 -17.53
N MET A 173 -7.39 -2.38 -17.16
CA MET A 173 -8.16 -1.13 -17.19
C MET A 173 -8.61 -0.77 -18.61
N VAL A 174 -7.69 -0.78 -19.58
CA VAL A 174 -7.97 -0.45 -20.98
C VAL A 174 -8.98 -1.43 -21.58
N GLU A 175 -8.83 -2.73 -21.31
CA GLU A 175 -9.78 -3.76 -21.76
C GLU A 175 -11.18 -3.49 -21.20
N LYS A 176 -11.30 -3.20 -19.92
CA LYS A 176 -12.58 -2.91 -19.27
C LYS A 176 -13.23 -1.63 -19.78
N ILE A 177 -12.45 -0.56 -19.99
CA ILE A 177 -12.94 0.69 -20.57
C ILE A 177 -13.44 0.45 -22.00
N ASN A 178 -12.64 -0.23 -22.82
CA ASN A 178 -13.00 -0.50 -24.21
C ASN A 178 -14.24 -1.42 -24.34
N ALA A 179 -14.41 -2.37 -23.40
CA ALA A 179 -15.59 -3.24 -23.34
C ALA A 179 -16.88 -2.46 -23.01
N GLU A 180 -16.77 -1.31 -22.34
CA GLU A 180 -17.90 -0.43 -22.07
C GLU A 180 -18.30 0.41 -23.29
N GLU A 181 -17.51 0.46 -24.36
CA GLU A 181 -17.76 1.29 -25.56
C GLU A 181 -18.16 2.75 -25.21
N PRO A 182 -17.30 3.49 -24.48
CA PRO A 182 -17.66 4.84 -24.04
C PRO A 182 -17.67 5.84 -25.19
N ASP A 183 -18.52 6.86 -25.08
CA ASP A 183 -18.48 8.01 -25.99
C ASP A 183 -17.26 8.90 -25.71
N VAL A 184 -16.86 9.02 -24.43
CA VAL A 184 -15.72 9.82 -23.98
C VAL A 184 -14.98 9.06 -22.89
N VAL A 185 -13.65 9.10 -22.90
CA VAL A 185 -12.80 8.68 -21.77
C VAL A 185 -12.21 9.92 -21.09
N VAL A 186 -12.30 9.98 -19.78
CA VAL A 186 -11.72 11.06 -18.96
C VAL A 186 -10.77 10.44 -17.94
N ILE A 187 -9.53 10.94 -17.93
CA ILE A 187 -8.50 10.58 -16.94
C ILE A 187 -8.29 11.81 -16.06
N ALA A 188 -8.79 11.73 -14.82
CA ALA A 188 -8.88 12.88 -13.93
C ALA A 188 -7.67 13.03 -13.02
N GLY A 189 -6.46 13.00 -13.58
CA GLY A 189 -5.19 13.27 -12.93
C GLY A 189 -4.60 12.09 -12.15
N ASP A 190 -3.44 12.33 -11.56
CA ASP A 190 -2.60 11.39 -10.82
C ASP A 190 -2.34 10.09 -11.60
N ILE A 191 -1.96 10.26 -12.88
CA ILE A 191 -1.61 9.17 -13.79
C ILE A 191 -0.31 8.52 -13.31
N PHE A 192 0.65 9.33 -12.89
CA PHE A 192 1.95 8.89 -12.41
C PHE A 192 2.05 8.99 -10.89
N ASP A 193 2.85 8.11 -10.29
CA ASP A 193 3.36 8.33 -8.94
C ASP A 193 4.49 9.38 -8.99
N ASN A 194 5.12 9.71 -7.87
CA ASN A 194 6.10 10.79 -7.77
C ASN A 194 7.34 10.67 -8.68
N GLU A 195 7.65 9.46 -9.18
CA GLU A 195 8.85 9.18 -9.96
C GLU A 195 8.47 8.50 -11.30
N TYR A 196 8.65 9.17 -12.44
CA TYR A 196 8.40 8.58 -13.76
C TYR A 196 9.27 7.35 -14.03
N ASP A 197 10.53 7.38 -13.61
CA ASP A 197 11.47 6.25 -13.75
C ASP A 197 11.06 4.99 -12.94
N ALA A 198 10.06 5.14 -12.05
CA ALA A 198 9.49 4.03 -11.31
C ALA A 198 8.59 3.12 -12.17
N ILE A 199 8.13 3.61 -13.32
CA ILE A 199 7.25 2.84 -14.21
C ILE A 199 8.03 1.67 -14.81
N TYR A 200 7.46 0.49 -14.67
CA TYR A 200 7.96 -0.69 -15.38
C TYR A 200 7.35 -0.73 -16.78
N GLU A 201 8.19 -0.86 -17.81
CA GLU A 201 7.78 -0.88 -19.23
C GLU A 201 7.00 0.39 -19.66
N PRO A 202 7.60 1.59 -19.56
CA PRO A 202 6.90 2.84 -19.86
C PRO A 202 6.36 2.91 -21.30
N ASP A 203 7.10 2.36 -22.29
CA ASP A 203 6.65 2.32 -23.68
C ASP A 203 5.38 1.46 -23.84
N ARG A 204 5.31 0.30 -23.16
CA ARG A 204 4.11 -0.53 -23.14
C ARG A 204 2.92 0.17 -22.49
N VAL A 205 3.14 0.90 -21.43
CA VAL A 205 2.10 1.70 -20.77
C VAL A 205 1.57 2.77 -21.72
N ALA A 206 2.45 3.44 -22.45
CA ALA A 206 2.05 4.44 -23.46
C ALA A 206 1.22 3.80 -24.58
N ASP A 207 1.64 2.64 -25.10
CA ASP A 207 0.90 1.90 -26.13
C ASP A 207 -0.48 1.45 -25.62
N LEU A 208 -0.59 1.00 -24.38
CA LEU A 208 -1.87 0.63 -23.77
C LEU A 208 -2.81 1.83 -23.64
N LEU A 209 -2.31 2.97 -23.16
CA LEU A 209 -3.10 4.19 -23.09
C LEU A 209 -3.55 4.70 -24.46
N ALA A 210 -2.68 4.58 -25.48
CA ALA A 210 -3.03 4.88 -26.87
C ALA A 210 -4.08 3.91 -27.44
N GLY A 211 -4.22 2.72 -26.84
CA GLY A 211 -5.25 1.72 -27.16
C GLY A 211 -6.65 2.03 -26.62
N LEU A 212 -6.85 3.10 -25.86
CA LEU A 212 -8.17 3.53 -25.38
C LEU A 212 -9.06 3.95 -26.55
N LYS A 213 -10.28 3.39 -26.59
CA LYS A 213 -11.26 3.63 -27.66
C LYS A 213 -12.43 4.44 -27.13
N SER A 214 -12.77 5.50 -27.84
CA SER A 214 -13.95 6.32 -27.56
C SER A 214 -14.39 7.07 -28.80
N ARG A 215 -15.70 7.42 -28.86
CA ARG A 215 -16.28 8.12 -30.01
C ARG A 215 -15.77 9.54 -30.16
N TYR A 216 -15.59 10.26 -29.05
CA TYR A 216 -15.25 11.69 -29.02
C TYR A 216 -13.86 11.97 -28.44
N GLY A 217 -13.07 10.93 -28.19
CA GLY A 217 -11.70 11.06 -27.74
C GLY A 217 -11.50 10.81 -26.24
N THR A 218 -10.20 10.77 -25.87
CA THR A 218 -9.73 10.62 -24.50
C THR A 218 -9.15 11.95 -24.03
N TYR A 219 -9.57 12.40 -22.85
CA TYR A 219 -9.15 13.66 -22.25
C TYR A 219 -8.49 13.38 -20.91
N ALA A 220 -7.36 14.01 -20.65
CA ALA A 220 -6.65 13.91 -19.39
C ALA A 220 -6.35 15.29 -18.81
N CYS A 221 -6.30 15.38 -17.48
CA CYS A 221 -5.78 16.55 -16.78
C CYS A 221 -4.65 16.11 -15.83
N TYR A 222 -3.86 17.07 -15.35
CA TYR A 222 -2.85 16.83 -14.34
C TYR A 222 -3.47 16.75 -12.95
N GLY A 223 -2.99 15.79 -12.14
CA GLY A 223 -3.15 15.79 -10.70
C GLY A 223 -1.92 16.37 -9.99
N ASN A 224 -1.88 16.30 -8.66
CA ASN A 224 -0.75 16.84 -7.91
C ASN A 224 0.53 16.00 -8.06
N HIS A 225 0.41 14.69 -8.19
CA HIS A 225 1.56 13.79 -8.41
C HIS A 225 2.15 13.94 -9.82
N ASP A 226 1.32 14.17 -10.82
CA ASP A 226 1.79 14.39 -12.20
C ASP A 226 2.68 15.64 -12.31
N LEU A 227 2.35 16.69 -11.57
CA LEU A 227 3.16 17.92 -11.55
C LEU A 227 4.56 17.69 -10.95
N ASP A 228 4.67 16.84 -9.95
CA ASP A 228 5.95 16.45 -9.36
C ASP A 228 6.76 15.57 -10.33
N ALA A 229 6.13 14.63 -11.01
CA ALA A 229 6.74 13.75 -12.01
C ALA A 229 7.24 14.54 -13.24
N VAL A 230 6.48 15.53 -13.72
CA VAL A 230 6.81 16.36 -14.91
C VAL A 230 7.93 17.35 -14.62
N SER A 231 8.12 17.77 -13.39
CA SER A 231 9.25 18.68 -13.05
C SER A 231 10.62 18.04 -13.30
N TYR A 232 10.70 16.72 -13.40
CA TYR A 232 11.92 15.97 -13.73
C TYR A 232 12.06 15.59 -15.22
N THR A 233 10.97 15.62 -15.98
CA THR A 233 10.99 15.26 -17.40
C THR A 233 10.24 16.31 -18.20
N HIS A 234 10.88 16.90 -19.20
CA HIS A 234 10.22 17.76 -20.19
C HIS A 234 9.32 16.91 -21.11
N LEU A 235 8.27 16.30 -20.54
CA LEU A 235 7.28 15.59 -21.30
C LEU A 235 6.27 16.60 -21.87
N THR A 236 6.51 17.01 -23.13
CA THR A 236 5.47 17.59 -23.94
C THR A 236 4.55 16.44 -24.39
N LEU A 237 3.40 16.30 -23.74
CA LEU A 237 2.32 15.49 -24.30
C LEU A 237 1.91 16.14 -25.63
N PRO A 238 1.76 15.40 -26.72
CA PRO A 238 1.24 15.95 -27.95
C PRO A 238 -0.18 16.41 -27.69
N THR A 239 -0.38 17.72 -27.66
CA THR A 239 -1.71 18.33 -27.69
C THR A 239 -2.22 18.23 -29.12
N THR A 240 -3.11 17.29 -29.38
CA THR A 240 -3.92 17.27 -30.61
C THR A 240 -5.27 17.87 -30.35
#